data_43d21aebb2149f69b8b08d3caa8bb4dc
#
_entry.id   43d21aebb2149f69b8b08d3caa8bb4dc
#
_cell.length_a   1.000
_cell.length_b   1.000
_cell.length_c   1.000
_cell.angle_alpha   90.00
_cell.angle_beta   90.00
_cell.angle_gamma   90.00
#
_symmetry.space_group_name_H-M   'P 1'
#
loop_
_entity.id
_entity.type
_entity.pdbx_description
1 polymer ?
#
loop_
_entity_poly.entity_id
_entity_poly.type
_entity_poly.pdbx_seq_one_letter_code
_entity_poly.pdbx_strand_id
1 'polypeptide(L)'
;MSAINKAAATKGKYGDLSQRLWFLLGALVVYRIGAHIPVPGIDPIVLADLFKSQKNGILGMFNMFSGGALSRFTIFALGIMPYISASIIMQLAAIAVPHLEQLKKEGEAGRRKITQYTRYGTLGLAIFQAFGISVALQAQPGLVPNPGTLFQMTTVVTLVTGTIFLMWLGEQITERGLGNGISLIIFAGIAAGLPSAIGSTLELARTGAFSIPLVLFLMLLAFGVTALVVFVERGQRKILVNYAKRQVGNKVYGGQSSHLPLKLNMAGVIPPIFASSIILFPATIAGWFGAGSGMGWLKDVSEKLSPGQPIYVMVYAAAIFFFCFFYTALVFSPKETADNLKKSGAFLPGIRPGDQTAKYVEKIMLRLTLVGAVYIALVCLLPEFLVVKWNVPFYFGGTSLLILVVVTMDFMAQVQSYLMTHQYENLLKKANFKAGITR
;
A
#
# COMPACT_ATOMS: atom_id res chain seq x y z
N MET A 1 -44.91 -14.54 0.84
CA MET A 1 -43.69 -15.15 1.42
C MET A 1 -42.93 -16.10 0.49
N SER A 2 -43.40 -16.43 -0.72
CA SER A 2 -42.74 -17.42 -1.62
C SER A 2 -41.74 -16.84 -2.63
N ALA A 3 -41.83 -15.56 -2.96
CA ALA A 3 -40.94 -14.91 -3.93
C ALA A 3 -39.55 -14.52 -3.36
N ILE A 4 -39.51 -14.15 -2.08
CA ILE A 4 -38.25 -13.76 -1.40
C ILE A 4 -37.37 -14.99 -1.14
N ASN A 5 -37.96 -16.16 -0.87
CA ASN A 5 -37.21 -17.42 -0.69
C ASN A 5 -36.67 -17.98 -2.02
N LYS A 6 -37.28 -17.69 -3.17
CA LYS A 6 -36.75 -18.11 -4.48
C LYS A 6 -35.55 -17.29 -4.92
N ALA A 7 -35.51 -15.99 -4.57
CA ALA A 7 -34.35 -15.12 -4.86
C ALA A 7 -33.10 -15.50 -4.02
N ALA A 8 -33.28 -16.07 -2.82
CA ALA A 8 -32.19 -16.57 -1.99
C ALA A 8 -31.62 -17.92 -2.48
N ALA A 9 -32.43 -18.73 -3.17
CA ALA A 9 -32.03 -20.04 -3.69
C ALA A 9 -31.26 -19.98 -5.02
N THR A 10 -31.25 -18.85 -5.71
CA THR A 10 -30.54 -18.63 -6.99
C THR A 10 -29.19 -17.94 -6.84
N LYS A 11 -28.67 -17.70 -5.62
CA LYS A 11 -27.26 -17.33 -5.44
C LYS A 11 -26.40 -18.51 -5.88
N GLY A 12 -25.99 -18.46 -7.15
CA GLY A 12 -25.13 -19.46 -7.76
C GLY A 12 -23.86 -19.71 -6.93
N LYS A 13 -23.21 -20.81 -7.19
CA LYS A 13 -22.02 -21.40 -6.54
C LYS A 13 -20.88 -20.40 -6.17
N TYR A 14 -20.92 -19.17 -6.71
CA TYR A 14 -19.95 -18.10 -6.55
C TYR A 14 -20.60 -16.72 -6.27
N GLY A 15 -21.87 -16.70 -5.86
CA GLY A 15 -22.65 -15.47 -5.76
C GLY A 15 -22.05 -14.41 -4.84
N ASP A 16 -21.46 -14.79 -3.71
CA ASP A 16 -20.86 -13.87 -2.76
C ASP A 16 -19.52 -13.32 -3.28
N LEU A 17 -18.66 -14.17 -3.86
CA LEU A 17 -17.40 -13.72 -4.48
C LEU A 17 -17.65 -12.78 -5.66
N SER A 18 -18.61 -13.12 -6.52
CA SER A 18 -19.01 -12.28 -7.66
C SER A 18 -19.53 -10.92 -7.18
N GLN A 19 -20.35 -10.88 -6.13
CA GLN A 19 -20.86 -9.65 -5.57
C GLN A 19 -19.75 -8.74 -5.01
N ARG A 20 -18.76 -9.31 -4.31
CA ARG A 20 -17.58 -8.60 -3.81
C ARG A 20 -16.70 -8.06 -4.93
N LEU A 21 -16.51 -8.84 -6.01
CA LEU A 21 -15.76 -8.40 -7.19
C LEU A 21 -16.46 -7.27 -7.93
N TRP A 22 -17.79 -7.36 -8.13
CA TRP A 22 -18.55 -6.27 -8.76
C TRP A 22 -18.55 -5.00 -7.93
N PHE A 23 -18.62 -5.14 -6.60
CA PHE A 23 -18.49 -3.99 -5.70
C PHE A 23 -17.11 -3.33 -5.84
N LEU A 24 -16.03 -4.12 -5.85
CA LEU A 24 -14.68 -3.63 -6.05
C LEU A 24 -14.54 -2.90 -7.39
N LEU A 25 -14.99 -3.51 -8.49
CA LEU A 25 -14.96 -2.89 -9.82
C LEU A 25 -15.74 -1.56 -9.84
N GLY A 26 -16.94 -1.54 -9.26
CA GLY A 26 -17.74 -0.32 -9.15
C GLY A 26 -17.03 0.78 -8.36
N ALA A 27 -16.41 0.44 -7.24
CA ALA A 27 -15.64 1.38 -6.43
C ALA A 27 -14.42 1.95 -7.19
N LEU A 28 -13.70 1.11 -7.96
CA LEU A 28 -12.58 1.57 -8.79
C LEU A 28 -13.04 2.47 -9.95
N VAL A 29 -14.20 2.21 -10.53
CA VAL A 29 -14.82 3.09 -11.56
C VAL A 29 -15.15 4.44 -10.95
N VAL A 30 -15.76 4.49 -9.76
CA VAL A 30 -16.06 5.74 -9.04
C VAL A 30 -14.78 6.53 -8.74
N TYR A 31 -13.73 5.83 -8.28
CA TYR A 31 -12.41 6.44 -8.10
C TYR A 31 -11.88 7.07 -9.39
N ARG A 32 -11.95 6.35 -10.52
CA ARG A 32 -11.47 6.86 -11.82
C ARG A 32 -12.28 8.06 -12.32
N ILE A 33 -13.58 8.06 -12.16
CA ILE A 33 -14.44 9.20 -12.52
C ILE A 33 -14.03 10.43 -11.71
N GLY A 34 -13.91 10.31 -10.40
CA GLY A 34 -13.52 11.43 -9.54
C GLY A 34 -12.10 11.96 -9.82
N ALA A 35 -11.17 11.09 -10.27
CA ALA A 35 -9.83 11.49 -10.71
C ALA A 35 -9.82 12.30 -12.03
N HIS A 36 -10.97 12.59 -12.62
CA HIS A 36 -11.11 13.41 -13.83
C HIS A 36 -11.98 14.66 -13.61
N ILE A 37 -12.57 14.84 -12.43
CA ILE A 37 -13.38 16.02 -12.10
C ILE A 37 -12.43 17.14 -11.62
N PRO A 38 -12.19 18.20 -12.42
CA PRO A 38 -11.27 19.28 -12.03
C PRO A 38 -11.84 20.15 -10.94
N VAL A 39 -10.97 20.71 -10.11
CA VAL A 39 -11.33 21.74 -9.13
C VAL A 39 -11.53 23.08 -9.89
N PRO A 40 -12.62 23.80 -9.65
CA PRO A 40 -12.88 25.07 -10.33
C PRO A 40 -11.86 26.16 -9.95
N GLY A 41 -11.59 27.10 -10.86
CA GLY A 41 -10.76 28.27 -10.61
C GLY A 41 -9.28 28.15 -10.96
N ILE A 42 -8.91 27.15 -11.78
CA ILE A 42 -7.52 26.94 -12.25
C ILE A 42 -7.51 26.86 -13.77
N ASP A 43 -6.52 27.46 -14.39
CA ASP A 43 -6.27 27.35 -15.83
C ASP A 43 -5.60 25.99 -16.15
N PRO A 44 -6.26 25.10 -16.91
CA PRO A 44 -5.73 23.77 -17.19
C PRO A 44 -4.51 23.79 -18.11
N ILE A 45 -4.33 24.82 -18.95
CA ILE A 45 -3.22 24.93 -19.89
C ILE A 45 -1.93 25.24 -19.14
N VAL A 46 -1.97 26.29 -18.31
CA VAL A 46 -0.81 26.70 -17.50
C VAL A 46 -0.42 25.61 -16.51
N LEU A 47 -1.41 24.92 -15.93
CA LEU A 47 -1.17 23.80 -15.04
C LEU A 47 -0.46 22.63 -15.77
N ALA A 48 -0.89 22.29 -16.98
CA ALA A 48 -0.27 21.21 -17.76
C ALA A 48 1.19 21.52 -18.10
N ASP A 49 1.52 22.77 -18.42
CA ASP A 49 2.89 23.19 -18.72
C ASP A 49 3.79 23.19 -17.48
N LEU A 50 3.27 23.59 -16.33
CA LEU A 50 3.96 23.49 -15.05
C LEU A 50 4.30 22.04 -14.70
N PHE A 51 3.36 21.10 -14.89
CA PHE A 51 3.62 19.68 -14.65
C PHE A 51 4.57 19.05 -15.67
N LYS A 52 4.60 19.52 -16.91
CA LYS A 52 5.58 19.06 -17.90
C LYS A 52 7.01 19.46 -17.50
N SER A 53 7.21 20.67 -16.98
CA SER A 53 8.53 21.16 -16.58
C SER A 53 9.05 20.48 -15.30
N GLN A 54 8.15 20.06 -14.40
CA GLN A 54 8.50 19.42 -13.11
C GLN A 54 8.21 17.91 -13.05
N LYS A 55 8.11 17.25 -14.19
CA LYS A 55 7.71 15.84 -14.31
C LYS A 55 8.59 14.88 -13.49
N ASN A 56 9.89 15.15 -13.39
CA ASN A 56 10.86 14.30 -12.68
C ASN A 56 11.08 14.74 -11.21
N GLY A 57 10.34 15.73 -10.72
CA GLY A 57 10.44 16.24 -9.35
C GLY A 57 9.47 15.59 -8.37
N ILE A 58 9.40 16.16 -7.17
CA ILE A 58 8.49 15.76 -6.08
C ILE A 58 7.03 15.75 -6.54
N LEU A 59 6.61 16.73 -7.36
CA LEU A 59 5.25 16.80 -7.90
C LEU A 59 4.93 15.63 -8.83
N GLY A 60 5.91 15.14 -9.59
CA GLY A 60 5.75 13.94 -10.41
C GLY A 60 5.48 12.68 -9.59
N MET A 61 6.20 12.48 -8.49
CA MET A 61 5.96 11.36 -7.57
C MET A 61 4.57 11.44 -6.93
N PHE A 62 4.17 12.63 -6.46
CA PHE A 62 2.84 12.85 -5.89
C PHE A 62 1.74 12.54 -6.91
N ASN A 63 1.94 12.98 -8.16
CA ASN A 63 1.02 12.73 -9.26
C ASN A 63 0.87 11.24 -9.58
N MET A 64 1.96 10.47 -9.46
CA MET A 64 1.95 9.02 -9.64
C MET A 64 1.06 8.32 -8.60
N PHE A 65 1.21 8.65 -7.32
CA PHE A 65 0.38 8.08 -6.24
C PHE A 65 -1.09 8.50 -6.33
N SER A 66 -1.38 9.69 -6.85
CA SER A 66 -2.75 10.18 -7.08
C SER A 66 -3.37 9.66 -8.39
N GLY A 67 -2.64 8.87 -9.19
CA GLY A 67 -3.13 8.33 -10.46
C GLY A 67 -3.36 9.39 -11.55
N GLY A 68 -2.54 10.45 -11.57
CA GLY A 68 -2.67 11.56 -12.49
C GLY A 68 -3.69 12.63 -12.07
N ALA A 69 -4.29 12.49 -10.89
CA ALA A 69 -5.28 13.43 -10.37
C ALA A 69 -4.67 14.80 -10.05
N LEU A 70 -3.41 14.84 -9.61
CA LEU A 70 -2.73 16.10 -9.29
C LEU A 70 -2.40 16.93 -10.54
N SER A 71 -1.95 16.29 -11.63
CA SER A 71 -1.62 16.99 -12.87
C SER A 71 -2.83 17.64 -13.55
N ARG A 72 -4.04 17.19 -13.25
CA ARG A 72 -5.30 17.75 -13.69
C ARG A 72 -5.98 18.59 -12.62
N PHE A 73 -5.38 18.64 -11.43
CA PHE A 73 -5.92 19.27 -10.23
C PHE A 73 -7.38 18.92 -9.98
N THR A 74 -7.63 17.63 -9.80
CA THR A 74 -8.98 17.11 -9.58
C THR A 74 -9.33 17.09 -8.10
N ILE A 75 -10.59 16.76 -7.78
CA ILE A 75 -11.06 16.59 -6.40
C ILE A 75 -10.23 15.58 -5.61
N PHE A 76 -9.56 14.64 -6.28
CA PHE A 76 -8.66 13.65 -5.68
C PHE A 76 -7.18 13.99 -5.82
N ALA A 77 -6.83 15.26 -6.02
CA ALA A 77 -5.45 15.68 -6.23
C ALA A 77 -4.52 15.32 -5.04
N LEU A 78 -4.99 15.41 -3.80
CA LEU A 78 -4.26 14.94 -2.61
C LEU A 78 -4.18 13.41 -2.53
N GLY A 79 -5.06 12.70 -3.23
CA GLY A 79 -5.13 11.23 -3.18
C GLY A 79 -5.38 10.72 -1.76
N ILE A 80 -4.78 9.57 -1.47
CA ILE A 80 -4.87 8.90 -0.16
C ILE A 80 -3.67 9.21 0.75
N MET A 81 -2.74 10.08 0.31
CA MET A 81 -1.49 10.39 1.02
C MET A 81 -1.71 10.93 2.43
N PRO A 82 -2.66 11.88 2.70
CA PRO A 82 -2.92 12.35 4.06
C PRO A 82 -3.31 11.23 5.02
N TYR A 83 -4.08 10.25 4.53
CA TYR A 83 -4.46 9.09 5.33
C TYR A 83 -3.27 8.16 5.63
N ILE A 84 -2.39 7.92 4.65
CA ILE A 84 -1.19 7.11 4.85
C ILE A 84 -0.32 7.77 5.93
N SER A 85 -0.05 9.07 5.80
CA SER A 85 0.73 9.84 6.77
C SER A 85 0.11 9.81 8.17
N ALA A 86 -1.20 10.02 8.29
CA ALA A 86 -1.91 9.92 9.57
C ALA A 86 -1.83 8.51 10.17
N SER A 87 -1.97 7.47 9.34
CA SER A 87 -1.87 6.08 9.78
C SER A 87 -0.47 5.74 10.31
N ILE A 88 0.58 6.23 9.65
CA ILE A 88 1.97 6.07 10.10
C ILE A 88 2.16 6.75 11.47
N ILE A 89 1.74 8.01 11.58
CA ILE A 89 1.85 8.78 12.83
C ILE A 89 1.12 8.07 13.96
N MET A 90 -0.08 7.56 13.71
CA MET A 90 -0.86 6.85 14.72
C MET A 90 -0.24 5.50 15.10
N GLN A 91 0.36 4.77 14.17
CA GLN A 91 1.08 3.53 14.45
C GLN A 91 2.34 3.75 15.27
N LEU A 92 3.11 4.82 14.98
CA LEU A 92 4.26 5.23 15.78
C LEU A 92 3.82 5.69 17.17
N ALA A 93 2.77 6.50 17.24
CA ALA A 93 2.21 6.98 18.51
C ALA A 93 1.67 5.83 19.38
N ALA A 94 1.10 4.78 18.77
CA ALA A 94 0.62 3.61 19.51
C ALA A 94 1.73 2.80 20.22
N ILE A 95 3.00 3.04 19.86
CA ILE A 95 4.17 2.45 20.57
C ILE A 95 4.74 3.44 21.57
N ALA A 96 4.78 4.74 21.20
CA ALA A 96 5.40 5.77 22.01
C ALA A 96 4.52 6.26 23.19
N VAL A 97 3.19 6.21 23.03
CA VAL A 97 2.23 6.73 24.01
C VAL A 97 1.56 5.58 24.76
N PRO A 98 1.77 5.46 26.11
CA PRO A 98 1.24 4.35 26.91
C PRO A 98 -0.28 4.18 26.82
N HIS A 99 -1.03 5.28 26.70
CA HIS A 99 -2.48 5.24 26.54
C HIS A 99 -2.92 4.55 25.25
N LEU A 100 -2.25 4.82 24.13
CA LEU A 100 -2.54 4.19 22.85
C LEU A 100 -2.08 2.73 22.79
N GLU A 101 -1.00 2.39 23.50
CA GLU A 101 -0.56 1.01 23.69
C GLU A 101 -1.61 0.18 24.45
N GLN A 102 -2.20 0.74 25.50
CA GLN A 102 -3.29 0.10 26.24
C GLN A 102 -4.51 -0.14 25.33
N LEU A 103 -4.93 0.88 24.58
CA LEU A 103 -6.02 0.74 23.60
C LEU A 103 -5.74 -0.37 22.59
N LYS A 104 -4.50 -0.51 22.11
CA LYS A 104 -4.12 -1.61 21.21
C LYS A 104 -4.31 -3.00 21.85
N LYS A 105 -4.10 -3.12 23.16
CA LYS A 105 -4.28 -4.36 23.93
C LYS A 105 -5.75 -4.68 24.23
N GLU A 106 -6.66 -3.71 24.14
CA GLU A 106 -8.12 -3.89 24.32
C GLU A 106 -8.80 -4.66 23.18
N GLY A 107 -8.07 -5.05 22.13
CA GLY A 107 -8.59 -5.81 20.99
C GLY A 107 -9.43 -4.96 20.04
N GLU A 108 -10.59 -5.48 19.60
CA GLU A 108 -11.44 -4.84 18.58
C GLU A 108 -11.96 -3.45 18.97
N ALA A 109 -12.32 -3.24 20.23
CA ALA A 109 -12.82 -1.94 20.71
C ALA A 109 -11.73 -0.87 20.64
N GLY A 110 -10.51 -1.20 21.06
CA GLY A 110 -9.37 -0.31 20.99
C GLY A 110 -8.92 -0.03 19.56
N ARG A 111 -8.95 -1.03 18.67
CA ARG A 111 -8.67 -0.84 17.23
C ARG A 111 -9.63 0.17 16.59
N ARG A 112 -10.92 0.10 16.90
CA ARG A 112 -11.91 1.08 16.40
C ARG A 112 -11.59 2.51 16.84
N LYS A 113 -11.17 2.72 18.09
CA LYS A 113 -10.75 4.04 18.57
C LYS A 113 -9.50 4.55 17.86
N ILE A 114 -8.48 3.69 17.67
CA ILE A 114 -7.26 4.04 16.94
C ILE A 114 -7.61 4.42 15.49
N THR A 115 -8.48 3.68 14.82
CA THR A 115 -8.96 4.02 13.47
C THR A 115 -9.69 5.37 13.46
N GLN A 116 -10.49 5.67 14.47
CA GLN A 116 -11.16 6.96 14.60
C GLN A 116 -10.15 8.12 14.77
N TYR A 117 -9.11 7.96 15.58
CA TYR A 117 -8.03 8.95 15.71
C TYR A 117 -7.26 9.12 14.39
N THR A 118 -7.04 8.04 13.65
CA THR A 118 -6.43 8.10 12.32
C THR A 118 -7.29 8.92 11.36
N ARG A 119 -8.61 8.78 11.38
CA ARG A 119 -9.53 9.59 10.56
C ARG A 119 -9.46 11.08 10.91
N TYR A 120 -9.42 11.43 12.21
CA TYR A 120 -9.24 12.83 12.64
C TYR A 120 -7.88 13.39 12.25
N GLY A 121 -6.81 12.59 12.39
CA GLY A 121 -5.47 12.96 11.92
C GLY A 121 -5.43 13.18 10.41
N THR A 122 -6.12 12.33 9.64
CA THR A 122 -6.27 12.49 8.19
C THR A 122 -6.95 13.81 7.83
N LEU A 123 -8.04 14.15 8.52
CA LEU A 123 -8.74 15.41 8.31
C LEU A 123 -7.82 16.62 8.56
N GLY A 124 -7.10 16.63 9.69
CA GLY A 124 -6.17 17.70 10.03
C GLY A 124 -5.03 17.86 9.00
N LEU A 125 -4.41 16.74 8.61
CA LEU A 125 -3.35 16.76 7.59
C LEU A 125 -3.86 17.15 6.21
N ALA A 126 -5.06 16.70 5.82
CA ALA A 126 -5.67 17.08 4.55
C ALA A 126 -5.98 18.58 4.46
N ILE A 127 -6.49 19.19 5.53
CA ILE A 127 -6.71 20.64 5.61
C ILE A 127 -5.39 21.39 5.45
N PHE A 128 -4.36 21.00 6.21
CA PHE A 128 -3.05 21.62 6.15
C PHE A 128 -2.41 21.52 4.75
N GLN A 129 -2.44 20.35 4.14
CA GLN A 129 -1.91 20.11 2.80
C GLN A 129 -2.72 20.85 1.72
N ALA A 130 -4.05 20.83 1.79
CA ALA A 130 -4.91 21.54 0.86
C ALA A 130 -4.67 23.07 0.92
N PHE A 131 -4.52 23.62 2.12
CA PHE A 131 -4.18 25.03 2.31
C PHE A 131 -2.80 25.36 1.72
N GLY A 132 -1.78 24.54 2.01
CA GLY A 132 -0.44 24.73 1.46
C GLY A 132 -0.42 24.73 -0.07
N ILE A 133 -1.12 23.76 -0.70
CA ILE A 133 -1.25 23.72 -2.16
C ILE A 133 -1.98 24.95 -2.70
N SER A 134 -3.07 25.38 -2.07
CA SER A 134 -3.84 26.54 -2.53
C SER A 134 -3.00 27.84 -2.53
N VAL A 135 -2.16 28.02 -1.50
CA VAL A 135 -1.22 29.15 -1.41
C VAL A 135 -0.14 29.05 -2.50
N ALA A 136 0.45 27.85 -2.68
CA ALA A 136 1.48 27.63 -3.69
C ALA A 136 0.98 27.86 -5.13
N LEU A 137 -0.26 27.46 -5.42
CA LEU A 137 -0.87 27.68 -6.75
C LEU A 137 -1.17 29.17 -7.00
N GLN A 138 -1.60 29.91 -5.99
CA GLN A 138 -1.81 31.36 -6.13
C GLN A 138 -0.50 32.14 -6.34
N ALA A 139 0.63 31.63 -5.83
CA ALA A 139 1.93 32.24 -6.04
C ALA A 139 2.45 32.09 -7.49
N GLN A 140 1.86 31.19 -8.30
CA GLN A 140 2.23 31.01 -9.69
C GLN A 140 1.46 31.99 -10.59
N PRO A 141 2.17 32.86 -11.36
CA PRO A 141 1.52 33.85 -12.21
C PRO A 141 0.71 33.18 -13.32
N GLY A 142 -0.54 33.60 -13.52
CA GLY A 142 -1.42 33.15 -14.57
C GLY A 142 -2.12 31.81 -14.32
N LEU A 143 -1.84 31.09 -13.24
CA LEU A 143 -2.43 29.79 -12.95
C LEU A 143 -3.85 29.92 -12.35
N VAL A 144 -4.05 30.92 -11.49
CA VAL A 144 -5.33 31.21 -10.85
C VAL A 144 -5.85 32.54 -11.39
N PRO A 145 -6.92 32.56 -12.22
CA PRO A 145 -7.48 33.80 -12.80
C PRO A 145 -7.95 34.80 -11.75
N ASN A 146 -8.56 34.31 -10.68
CA ASN A 146 -9.08 35.12 -9.58
C ASN A 146 -8.44 34.69 -8.24
N PRO A 147 -7.22 35.17 -7.91
CA PRO A 147 -6.60 34.86 -6.63
C PRO A 147 -7.35 35.54 -5.49
N GLY A 148 -7.58 34.80 -4.39
CA GLY A 148 -8.25 35.34 -3.20
C GLY A 148 -8.69 34.26 -2.22
N THR A 149 -9.27 34.73 -1.10
CA THR A 149 -9.74 33.84 -0.02
C THR A 149 -10.84 32.87 -0.49
N LEU A 150 -11.68 33.28 -1.46
CA LEU A 150 -12.72 32.43 -2.02
C LEU A 150 -12.10 31.20 -2.72
N PHE A 151 -11.08 31.40 -3.55
CA PHE A 151 -10.36 30.31 -4.19
C PHE A 151 -9.72 29.36 -3.16
N GLN A 152 -9.09 29.91 -2.11
CA GLN A 152 -8.49 29.08 -1.05
C GLN A 152 -9.55 28.24 -0.35
N MET A 153 -10.65 28.82 0.05
CA MET A 153 -11.75 28.11 0.72
C MET A 153 -12.34 27.02 -0.17
N THR A 154 -12.66 27.34 -1.42
CA THR A 154 -13.22 26.34 -2.35
C THR A 154 -12.25 25.19 -2.61
N THR A 155 -10.96 25.49 -2.81
CA THR A 155 -9.91 24.48 -3.01
C THR A 155 -9.75 23.60 -1.77
N VAL A 156 -9.63 24.19 -0.58
CA VAL A 156 -9.48 23.43 0.67
C VAL A 156 -10.69 22.51 0.90
N VAL A 157 -11.91 23.05 0.81
CA VAL A 157 -13.12 22.23 1.02
C VAL A 157 -13.21 21.08 0.00
N THR A 158 -12.93 21.36 -1.27
CA THR A 158 -13.00 20.36 -2.34
C THR A 158 -11.97 19.26 -2.16
N LEU A 159 -10.71 19.59 -1.90
CA LEU A 159 -9.64 18.60 -1.73
C LEU A 159 -9.80 17.77 -0.46
N VAL A 160 -10.21 18.40 0.64
CA VAL A 160 -10.46 17.71 1.91
C VAL A 160 -11.63 16.73 1.75
N THR A 161 -12.73 17.17 1.12
CA THR A 161 -13.88 16.31 0.85
C THR A 161 -13.46 15.12 -0.03
N GLY A 162 -12.67 15.36 -1.07
CA GLY A 162 -12.14 14.29 -1.94
C GLY A 162 -11.28 13.28 -1.16
N THR A 163 -10.40 13.74 -0.29
CA THR A 163 -9.55 12.86 0.53
C THR A 163 -10.37 12.02 1.51
N ILE A 164 -11.35 12.62 2.20
CA ILE A 164 -12.24 11.90 3.13
C ILE A 164 -13.07 10.88 2.37
N PHE A 165 -13.57 11.24 1.19
CA PHE A 165 -14.31 10.30 0.34
C PHE A 165 -13.43 9.11 -0.08
N LEU A 166 -12.17 9.32 -0.48
CA LEU A 166 -11.25 8.24 -0.82
C LEU A 166 -10.93 7.35 0.37
N MET A 167 -10.75 7.93 1.55
CA MET A 167 -10.56 7.17 2.79
C MET A 167 -11.78 6.28 3.06
N TRP A 168 -12.99 6.84 3.02
CA TRP A 168 -14.23 6.09 3.20
C TRP A 168 -14.39 4.99 2.13
N LEU A 169 -14.10 5.31 0.86
CA LEU A 169 -14.16 4.33 -0.22
C LEU A 169 -13.18 3.17 0.00
N GLY A 170 -11.95 3.45 0.45
CA GLY A 170 -10.96 2.43 0.79
C GLY A 170 -11.42 1.52 1.93
N GLU A 171 -12.05 2.09 2.96
CA GLU A 171 -12.65 1.31 4.05
C GLU A 171 -13.81 0.44 3.55
N GLN A 172 -14.70 0.97 2.70
CA GLN A 172 -15.80 0.19 2.12
C GLN A 172 -15.29 -0.96 1.23
N ILE A 173 -14.22 -0.75 0.45
CA ILE A 173 -13.60 -1.82 -0.33
C ILE A 173 -13.05 -2.90 0.60
N THR A 174 -12.44 -2.53 1.72
CA THR A 174 -11.88 -3.49 2.69
C THR A 174 -12.98 -4.30 3.38
N GLU A 175 -14.11 -3.67 3.73
CA GLU A 175 -15.22 -4.33 4.44
C GLU A 175 -16.10 -5.20 3.51
N ARG A 176 -16.44 -4.68 2.33
CA ARG A 176 -17.42 -5.30 1.42
C ARG A 176 -16.82 -5.93 0.18
N GLY A 177 -15.59 -5.55 -0.16
CA GLY A 177 -14.85 -6.08 -1.31
C GLY A 177 -13.93 -7.25 -0.95
N LEU A 178 -12.80 -7.29 -1.65
CA LEU A 178 -11.69 -8.23 -1.45
C LEU A 178 -10.41 -7.44 -1.33
N GLY A 179 -9.58 -7.78 -0.36
CA GLY A 179 -8.29 -7.15 -0.19
C GLY A 179 -8.28 -5.90 0.68
N ASN A 180 -7.10 -5.29 0.76
CA ASN A 180 -6.94 -4.00 1.42
C ASN A 180 -7.35 -2.88 0.45
N GLY A 181 -8.48 -2.20 0.73
CA GLY A 181 -9.04 -1.19 -0.16
C GLY A 181 -8.10 -0.02 -0.44
N ILE A 182 -7.31 0.38 0.54
CA ILE A 182 -6.33 1.46 0.39
C ILE A 182 -5.23 1.07 -0.60
N SER A 183 -4.67 -0.14 -0.44
CA SER A 183 -3.67 -0.67 -1.37
C SER A 183 -4.23 -0.82 -2.78
N LEU A 184 -5.49 -1.19 -2.92
CA LEU A 184 -6.16 -1.31 -4.22
C LEU A 184 -6.42 0.04 -4.90
N ILE A 185 -6.73 1.09 -4.13
CA ILE A 185 -6.86 2.46 -4.69
C ILE A 185 -5.49 2.96 -5.18
N ILE A 186 -4.42 2.76 -4.40
CA ILE A 186 -3.05 3.12 -4.81
C ILE A 186 -2.66 2.33 -6.07
N PHE A 187 -2.92 1.03 -6.07
CA PHE A 187 -2.70 0.17 -7.23
C PHE A 187 -3.43 0.67 -8.47
N ALA A 188 -4.72 1.02 -8.35
CA ALA A 188 -5.51 1.54 -9.47
C ALA A 188 -4.97 2.88 -10.00
N GLY A 189 -4.47 3.74 -9.11
CA GLY A 189 -3.79 4.98 -9.49
C GLY A 189 -2.53 4.72 -10.31
N ILE A 190 -1.66 3.85 -9.83
CA ILE A 190 -0.41 3.48 -10.52
C ILE A 190 -0.70 2.76 -11.83
N ALA A 191 -1.59 1.77 -11.82
CA ALA A 191 -1.96 1.00 -13.02
C ALA A 191 -2.52 1.88 -14.14
N ALA A 192 -3.25 2.93 -13.79
CA ALA A 192 -3.78 3.88 -14.74
C ALA A 192 -2.72 4.72 -15.46
N GLY A 193 -1.55 4.90 -14.86
CA GLY A 193 -0.40 5.57 -15.47
C GLY A 193 0.40 4.70 -16.45
N LEU A 194 0.25 3.35 -16.38
CA LEU A 194 0.99 2.39 -17.19
C LEU A 194 0.88 2.62 -18.70
N PRO A 195 -0.32 2.75 -19.29
CA PRO A 195 -0.45 2.92 -20.73
C PRO A 195 0.25 4.19 -21.26
N SER A 196 0.16 5.29 -20.50
CA SER A 196 0.80 6.55 -20.87
C SER A 196 2.33 6.48 -20.77
N ALA A 197 2.85 5.76 -19.78
CA ALA A 197 4.29 5.55 -19.62
C ALA A 197 4.88 4.68 -20.74
N ILE A 198 4.19 3.61 -21.12
CA ILE A 198 4.58 2.77 -22.25
C ILE A 198 4.52 3.59 -23.55
N GLY A 199 3.44 4.34 -23.77
CA GLY A 199 3.27 5.18 -24.94
C GLY A 199 4.38 6.23 -25.08
N SER A 200 4.75 6.93 -24.00
CA SER A 200 5.83 7.92 -24.02
C SER A 200 7.21 7.29 -24.26
N THR A 201 7.46 6.08 -23.75
CA THR A 201 8.72 5.36 -24.01
C THR A 201 8.83 4.93 -25.48
N LEU A 202 7.75 4.46 -26.07
CA LEU A 202 7.70 4.10 -27.49
C LEU A 202 7.84 5.34 -28.41
N GLU A 203 7.26 6.48 -28.00
CA GLU A 203 7.41 7.74 -28.73
C GLU A 203 8.87 8.24 -28.73
N LEU A 204 9.59 8.11 -27.58
CA LEU A 204 11.00 8.43 -27.49
C LEU A 204 11.87 7.49 -28.34
N ALA A 205 11.46 6.24 -28.51
CA ALA A 205 12.11 5.33 -29.45
C ALA A 205 11.84 5.74 -30.91
N ARG A 206 10.61 6.19 -31.23
CA ARG A 206 10.23 6.64 -32.58
C ARG A 206 10.93 7.94 -32.97
N THR A 207 11.11 8.87 -32.04
CA THR A 207 11.81 10.14 -32.27
C THR A 207 13.34 10.00 -32.31
N GLY A 208 13.88 8.80 -32.07
CA GLY A 208 15.32 8.55 -32.07
C GLY A 208 16.05 9.04 -30.80
N ALA A 209 15.33 9.56 -29.81
CA ALA A 209 15.90 9.97 -28.53
C ALA A 209 16.43 8.76 -27.73
N PHE A 210 15.80 7.58 -27.92
CA PHE A 210 16.28 6.30 -27.39
C PHE A 210 16.61 5.34 -28.53
N SER A 211 17.74 4.67 -28.38
CA SER A 211 18.09 3.57 -29.30
C SER A 211 17.16 2.37 -29.05
N ILE A 212 16.80 1.66 -30.13
CA ILE A 212 15.96 0.45 -30.04
C ILE A 212 16.54 -0.59 -29.07
N PRO A 213 17.88 -0.87 -29.05
CA PRO A 213 18.46 -1.79 -28.09
C PRO A 213 18.24 -1.35 -26.63
N LEU A 214 18.28 -0.04 -26.32
CA LEU A 214 18.00 0.48 -25.00
C LEU A 214 16.57 0.19 -24.56
N VAL A 215 15.59 0.40 -25.43
CA VAL A 215 14.17 0.13 -25.13
C VAL A 215 13.96 -1.37 -24.87
N LEU A 216 14.55 -2.24 -25.67
CA LEU A 216 14.51 -3.68 -25.46
C LEU A 216 15.16 -4.08 -24.13
N PHE A 217 16.28 -3.49 -23.79
CA PHE A 217 16.95 -3.71 -22.50
C PHE A 217 16.06 -3.28 -21.32
N LEU A 218 15.41 -2.11 -21.40
CA LEU A 218 14.49 -1.62 -20.37
C LEU A 218 13.28 -2.52 -20.20
N MET A 219 12.69 -3.03 -21.28
CA MET A 219 11.59 -3.99 -21.23
C MET A 219 12.04 -5.31 -20.57
N LEU A 220 13.19 -5.84 -20.97
CA LEU A 220 13.75 -7.06 -20.39
C LEU A 220 14.03 -6.89 -18.90
N LEU A 221 14.59 -5.74 -18.52
CA LEU A 221 14.88 -5.40 -17.13
C LEU A 221 13.60 -5.28 -16.29
N ALA A 222 12.57 -4.61 -16.78
CA ALA A 222 11.28 -4.50 -16.11
C ALA A 222 10.64 -5.89 -15.90
N PHE A 223 10.71 -6.76 -16.90
CA PHE A 223 10.23 -8.14 -16.80
C PHE A 223 11.07 -8.95 -15.80
N GLY A 224 12.40 -8.81 -15.84
CA GLY A 224 13.31 -9.49 -14.91
C GLY A 224 13.08 -9.07 -13.46
N VAL A 225 12.91 -7.76 -13.21
CA VAL A 225 12.59 -7.23 -11.86
C VAL A 225 11.22 -7.75 -11.40
N THR A 226 10.21 -7.75 -12.27
CA THR A 226 8.89 -8.31 -11.94
C THR A 226 8.99 -9.79 -11.56
N ALA A 227 9.71 -10.59 -12.33
CA ALA A 227 9.92 -12.01 -12.04
C ALA A 227 10.65 -12.22 -10.71
N LEU A 228 11.68 -11.42 -10.42
CA LEU A 228 12.41 -11.44 -9.16
C LEU A 228 11.50 -11.08 -7.99
N VAL A 229 10.66 -10.04 -8.12
CA VAL A 229 9.70 -9.64 -7.09
C VAL A 229 8.73 -10.78 -6.81
N VAL A 230 8.14 -11.37 -7.84
CA VAL A 230 7.21 -12.51 -7.70
C VAL A 230 7.91 -13.71 -7.03
N PHE A 231 9.14 -13.99 -7.39
CA PHE A 231 9.92 -15.09 -6.81
C PHE A 231 10.17 -14.88 -5.31
N VAL A 232 10.62 -13.70 -4.90
CA VAL A 232 10.93 -13.38 -3.50
C VAL A 232 9.66 -13.32 -2.66
N GLU A 233 8.59 -12.69 -3.16
CA GLU A 233 7.32 -12.55 -2.41
C GLU A 233 6.59 -13.90 -2.22
N ARG A 234 6.79 -14.87 -3.12
CA ARG A 234 6.31 -16.24 -2.94
C ARG A 234 7.17 -17.07 -1.99
N GLY A 235 8.39 -16.61 -1.72
CA GLY A 235 9.34 -17.29 -0.88
C GLY A 235 8.86 -17.37 0.58
N GLN A 236 8.87 -18.59 1.14
CA GLN A 236 8.48 -18.85 2.52
C GLN A 236 9.50 -19.77 3.19
N ARG A 237 9.92 -19.42 4.40
CA ARG A 237 10.66 -20.33 5.26
C ARG A 237 9.68 -21.14 6.09
N LYS A 238 9.62 -22.42 5.89
CA LYS A 238 8.78 -23.38 6.64
C LYS A 238 9.56 -23.89 7.86
N ILE A 239 9.08 -23.59 9.06
CA ILE A 239 9.63 -24.12 10.32
C ILE A 239 8.80 -25.35 10.69
N LEU A 240 9.46 -26.49 10.93
CA LEU A 240 8.80 -27.71 11.32
C LEU A 240 8.24 -27.59 12.74
N VAL A 241 6.96 -27.92 12.90
CA VAL A 241 6.24 -27.91 14.17
C VAL A 241 5.59 -29.29 14.37
N ASN A 242 5.90 -29.93 15.48
CA ASN A 242 5.33 -31.22 15.84
C ASN A 242 4.26 -31.05 16.92
N TYR A 243 3.16 -31.76 16.77
CA TYR A 243 2.11 -31.85 17.78
C TYR A 243 2.32 -33.10 18.63
N ALA A 244 2.13 -32.97 19.95
CA ALA A 244 2.22 -34.10 20.86
C ALA A 244 1.17 -35.16 20.52
N LYS A 245 1.54 -36.44 20.66
CA LYS A 245 0.58 -37.56 20.53
C LYS A 245 -0.51 -37.41 21.57
N ARG A 246 -1.76 -37.47 21.18
CA ARG A 246 -2.90 -37.41 22.11
C ARG A 246 -3.50 -38.83 22.22
N GLN A 247 -3.59 -39.34 23.42
CA GLN A 247 -4.31 -40.55 23.73
C GLN A 247 -5.71 -40.19 24.24
N VAL A 248 -6.74 -40.69 23.56
CA VAL A 248 -8.13 -40.51 23.97
C VAL A 248 -8.70 -41.95 24.13
N GLY A 249 -8.81 -42.39 25.39
CA GLY A 249 -9.15 -43.79 25.69
C GLY A 249 -8.08 -44.74 25.19
N ASN A 250 -8.50 -45.83 24.53
CA ASN A 250 -7.59 -46.85 23.94
C ASN A 250 -7.05 -46.49 22.55
N LYS A 251 -7.41 -45.35 21.99
CA LYS A 251 -6.92 -44.88 20.67
C LYS A 251 -5.83 -43.82 20.84
N VAL A 252 -4.64 -44.11 20.28
CA VAL A 252 -3.54 -43.15 20.18
C VAL A 252 -3.65 -42.45 18.83
N TYR A 253 -3.95 -41.14 18.84
CA TYR A 253 -3.86 -40.31 17.66
C TYR A 253 -2.41 -39.94 17.48
N GLY A 254 -1.82 -40.35 16.33
CA GLY A 254 -0.44 -40.04 15.98
C GLY A 254 -0.18 -38.53 15.96
N GLY A 255 0.98 -38.10 16.44
CA GLY A 255 1.40 -36.71 16.33
C GLY A 255 1.47 -36.30 14.86
N GLN A 256 0.75 -35.24 14.48
CA GLN A 256 0.86 -34.66 13.15
C GLN A 256 2.01 -33.67 13.14
N SER A 257 2.83 -33.71 12.09
CA SER A 257 3.81 -32.66 11.82
C SER A 257 3.18 -31.62 10.91
N SER A 258 3.32 -30.37 11.28
CA SER A 258 2.89 -29.21 10.49
C SER A 258 4.06 -28.25 10.29
N HIS A 259 3.87 -27.22 9.51
CA HIS A 259 4.89 -26.22 9.27
C HIS A 259 4.34 -24.81 9.60
N LEU A 260 5.14 -24.01 10.29
CA LEU A 260 4.89 -22.58 10.47
C LEU A 260 5.52 -21.84 9.27
N PRO A 261 4.72 -21.30 8.34
CA PRO A 261 5.25 -20.57 7.20
C PRO A 261 5.60 -19.14 7.61
N LEU A 262 6.83 -18.71 7.43
CA LEU A 262 7.27 -17.32 7.56
C LEU A 262 7.61 -16.80 6.17
N LYS A 263 6.97 -15.73 5.72
CA LYS A 263 7.28 -15.08 4.43
C LYS A 263 8.71 -14.50 4.46
N LEU A 264 9.44 -14.52 3.35
CA LEU A 264 10.75 -13.86 3.23
C LEU A 264 10.62 -12.35 3.42
N ASN A 265 9.59 -11.76 2.82
CA ASN A 265 9.21 -10.38 3.06
C ASN A 265 7.97 -10.35 3.96
N MET A 266 8.16 -10.22 5.28
CA MET A 266 7.05 -10.14 6.23
C MET A 266 6.41 -8.75 6.27
N ALA A 267 7.16 -7.73 5.90
CA ALA A 267 6.71 -6.35 5.91
C ALA A 267 5.88 -5.96 4.66
N GLY A 268 5.95 -6.74 3.58
CA GLY A 268 5.23 -6.48 2.33
C GLY A 268 5.64 -5.16 1.66
N VAL A 269 4.66 -4.47 1.07
CA VAL A 269 4.85 -3.18 0.37
C VAL A 269 4.72 -1.94 1.26
N ILE A 270 4.37 -2.13 2.53
CA ILE A 270 4.08 -1.01 3.44
C ILE A 270 5.32 -0.17 3.75
N PRO A 271 6.52 -0.74 4.01
CA PRO A 271 7.70 0.05 4.31
C PRO A 271 8.11 1.05 3.23
N PRO A 272 8.17 0.70 1.94
CA PRO A 272 8.46 1.68 0.88
C PRO A 272 7.41 2.78 0.75
N ILE A 273 6.12 2.45 0.97
CA ILE A 273 5.05 3.45 0.98
C ILE A 273 5.24 4.43 2.14
N PHE A 274 5.59 3.93 3.32
CA PHE A 274 5.86 4.74 4.49
C PHE A 274 7.10 5.61 4.31
N ALA A 275 8.19 5.04 3.79
CA ALA A 275 9.43 5.76 3.52
C ALA A 275 9.20 6.90 2.52
N SER A 276 8.50 6.65 1.41
CA SER A 276 8.16 7.69 0.44
C SER A 276 7.26 8.76 1.03
N SER A 277 6.24 8.39 1.82
CA SER A 277 5.31 9.35 2.42
C SER A 277 6.00 10.28 3.43
N ILE A 278 6.90 9.75 4.26
CA ILE A 278 7.64 10.55 5.25
C ILE A 278 8.62 11.52 4.59
N ILE A 279 9.23 11.14 3.47
CA ILE A 279 10.14 12.03 2.74
C ILE A 279 9.36 13.10 1.96
N LEU A 280 8.25 12.68 1.32
CA LEU A 280 7.41 13.60 0.54
C LEU A 280 6.76 14.68 1.40
N PHE A 281 6.39 14.38 2.64
CA PHE A 281 5.71 15.35 3.50
C PHE A 281 6.55 16.59 3.81
N PRO A 282 7.80 16.51 4.34
CA PRO A 282 8.65 17.69 4.53
C PRO A 282 9.04 18.37 3.22
N ALA A 283 9.29 17.59 2.17
CA ALA A 283 9.70 18.09 0.87
C ALA A 283 8.59 18.92 0.20
N THR A 284 7.32 18.51 0.35
CA THR A 284 6.17 19.29 -0.15
C THR A 284 5.94 20.55 0.66
N ILE A 285 6.03 20.49 1.98
CA ILE A 285 5.95 21.69 2.83
C ILE A 285 7.04 22.69 2.44
N ALA A 286 8.28 22.23 2.30
CA ALA A 286 9.39 23.06 1.88
C ALA A 286 9.17 23.68 0.48
N GLY A 287 8.58 22.93 -0.45
CA GLY A 287 8.24 23.43 -1.78
C GLY A 287 7.14 24.50 -1.77
N TRP A 288 6.15 24.36 -0.89
CA TRP A 288 5.03 25.32 -0.80
C TRP A 288 5.41 26.62 -0.09
N PHE A 289 6.12 26.54 1.00
CA PHE A 289 6.49 27.71 1.81
C PHE A 289 7.87 28.30 1.45
N GLY A 290 8.73 27.55 0.77
CA GLY A 290 10.05 28.00 0.34
C GLY A 290 10.03 29.05 -0.78
N ALA A 291 8.91 29.23 -1.46
CA ALA A 291 8.71 30.29 -2.47
C ALA A 291 8.45 31.66 -1.84
N GLY A 292 8.15 31.73 -0.52
CA GLY A 292 7.95 32.98 0.21
C GLY A 292 9.29 33.63 0.61
N SER A 293 9.32 34.97 0.61
CA SER A 293 10.47 35.78 1.01
C SER A 293 10.90 35.44 2.45
N GLY A 294 12.11 34.92 2.63
CA GLY A 294 12.77 34.76 3.93
C GLY A 294 13.13 33.33 4.36
N MET A 295 12.66 32.30 3.68
CA MET A 295 12.93 30.90 4.05
C MET A 295 13.71 30.11 2.97
N GLY A 296 14.80 30.72 2.45
CA GLY A 296 15.62 30.08 1.40
C GLY A 296 16.17 28.70 1.77
N TRP A 297 16.43 28.43 3.05
CA TRP A 297 16.88 27.15 3.54
C TRP A 297 15.86 26.01 3.29
N LEU A 298 14.54 26.33 3.27
CA LEU A 298 13.50 25.34 2.92
C LEU A 298 13.59 24.92 1.46
N LYS A 299 13.95 25.86 0.57
CA LYS A 299 14.16 25.56 -0.84
C LYS A 299 15.34 24.60 -1.02
N ASP A 300 16.45 24.85 -0.33
CA ASP A 300 17.62 23.96 -0.35
C ASP A 300 17.29 22.55 0.16
N VAL A 301 16.45 22.45 1.20
CA VAL A 301 15.94 21.16 1.72
C VAL A 301 15.09 20.46 0.68
N SER A 302 14.17 21.17 0.02
CA SER A 302 13.30 20.60 -1.04
C SER A 302 14.13 20.10 -2.23
N GLU A 303 15.15 20.84 -2.66
CA GLU A 303 16.03 20.46 -3.76
C GLU A 303 16.87 19.21 -3.41
N LYS A 304 17.43 19.15 -2.21
CA LYS A 304 18.22 18.01 -1.73
C LYS A 304 17.40 16.73 -1.50
N LEU A 305 16.11 16.89 -1.14
CA LEU A 305 15.17 15.78 -0.98
C LEU A 305 14.42 15.46 -2.28
N SER A 306 14.81 16.04 -3.41
CA SER A 306 14.23 15.70 -4.70
C SER A 306 14.72 14.35 -5.21
N PRO A 307 13.89 13.57 -5.92
CA PRO A 307 14.28 12.31 -6.54
C PRO A 307 15.52 12.47 -7.43
N GLY A 308 16.42 11.49 -7.36
CA GLY A 308 17.68 11.51 -8.10
C GLY A 308 18.84 12.18 -7.37
N GLN A 309 18.63 12.85 -6.25
CA GLN A 309 19.71 13.41 -5.43
C GLN A 309 20.33 12.33 -4.53
N PRO A 310 21.66 12.32 -4.31
CA PRO A 310 22.33 11.31 -3.47
C PRO A 310 21.77 11.29 -2.04
N ILE A 311 21.45 12.45 -1.48
CA ILE A 311 20.89 12.57 -0.13
C ILE A 311 19.50 11.91 -0.07
N TYR A 312 18.66 12.14 -1.08
CA TYR A 312 17.37 11.48 -1.19
C TYR A 312 17.52 9.95 -1.19
N VAL A 313 18.42 9.41 -2.01
CA VAL A 313 18.67 7.97 -2.12
C VAL A 313 19.10 7.36 -0.78
N MET A 314 20.03 8.03 -0.07
CA MET A 314 20.50 7.58 1.24
C MET A 314 19.40 7.60 2.30
N VAL A 315 18.65 8.71 2.41
CA VAL A 315 17.56 8.86 3.37
C VAL A 315 16.44 7.87 3.06
N TYR A 316 16.12 7.66 1.79
CA TYR A 316 15.10 6.72 1.35
C TYR A 316 15.48 5.27 1.67
N ALA A 317 16.73 4.87 1.39
CA ALA A 317 17.23 3.56 1.77
C ALA A 317 17.17 3.34 3.29
N ALA A 318 17.68 4.31 4.08
CA ALA A 318 17.63 4.23 5.54
C ALA A 318 16.20 4.14 6.08
N ALA A 319 15.28 4.92 5.51
CA ALA A 319 13.86 4.87 5.86
C ALA A 319 13.22 3.51 5.54
N ILE A 320 13.53 2.90 4.38
CA ILE A 320 13.05 1.56 4.03
C ILE A 320 13.53 0.54 5.07
N PHE A 321 14.82 0.53 5.41
CA PHE A 321 15.34 -0.36 6.44
C PHE A 321 14.65 -0.16 7.77
N PHE A 322 14.55 1.07 8.24
CA PHE A 322 13.87 1.39 9.50
C PHE A 322 12.42 0.88 9.50
N PHE A 323 11.66 1.19 8.47
CA PHE A 323 10.26 0.77 8.42
C PHE A 323 10.06 -0.73 8.20
N CYS A 324 10.99 -1.43 7.56
CA CYS A 324 10.94 -2.89 7.46
C CYS A 324 11.04 -3.55 8.84
N PHE A 325 12.00 -3.14 9.66
CA PHE A 325 12.15 -3.67 11.02
C PHE A 325 10.98 -3.23 11.92
N PHE A 326 10.65 -1.95 11.85
CA PHE A 326 9.55 -1.38 12.64
C PHE A 326 8.22 -2.08 12.37
N TYR A 327 7.84 -2.21 11.09
CA TYR A 327 6.56 -2.80 10.72
C TYR A 327 6.51 -4.31 11.01
N THR A 328 7.60 -5.02 10.79
CA THR A 328 7.67 -6.45 11.13
C THR A 328 7.49 -6.67 12.63
N ALA A 329 8.13 -5.85 13.48
CA ALA A 329 7.96 -5.90 14.92
C ALA A 329 6.53 -5.54 15.39
N LEU A 330 5.84 -4.67 14.63
CA LEU A 330 4.46 -4.26 14.91
C LEU A 330 3.43 -5.36 14.59
N VAL A 331 3.63 -6.06 13.46
CA VAL A 331 2.66 -7.02 12.92
C VAL A 331 2.84 -8.41 13.51
N PHE A 332 4.05 -8.80 13.81
CA PHE A 332 4.36 -10.14 14.28
C PHE A 332 4.95 -10.14 15.67
N SER A 333 4.25 -10.80 16.63
CA SER A 333 4.71 -11.01 18.01
C SER A 333 5.25 -12.43 18.15
N PRO A 334 6.59 -12.63 18.27
CA PRO A 334 7.19 -13.95 18.46
C PRO A 334 6.71 -14.60 19.76
N LYS A 335 6.49 -13.80 20.82
CA LYS A 335 6.04 -14.27 22.12
C LYS A 335 4.62 -14.84 22.07
N GLU A 336 3.68 -14.09 21.46
CA GLU A 336 2.30 -14.58 21.27
C GLU A 336 2.24 -15.84 20.42
N THR A 337 3.06 -15.90 19.36
CA THR A 337 3.16 -17.09 18.51
C THR A 337 3.67 -18.30 19.29
N ALA A 338 4.70 -18.14 20.12
CA ALA A 338 5.25 -19.21 20.95
C ALA A 338 4.23 -19.67 22.03
N ASP A 339 3.49 -18.72 22.64
CA ASP A 339 2.46 -19.04 23.62
C ASP A 339 1.27 -19.77 22.99
N ASN A 340 0.87 -19.39 21.79
CA ASN A 340 -0.19 -20.08 21.03
C ASN A 340 0.23 -21.51 20.63
N LEU A 341 1.48 -21.70 20.20
CA LEU A 341 2.03 -23.03 19.94
C LEU A 341 2.04 -23.89 21.21
N LYS A 342 2.47 -23.31 22.34
CA LYS A 342 2.45 -23.99 23.64
C LYS A 342 1.05 -24.39 24.08
N LYS A 343 0.07 -23.49 23.96
CA LYS A 343 -1.35 -23.76 24.29
C LYS A 343 -1.95 -24.84 23.39
N SER A 344 -1.58 -24.93 22.13
CA SER A 344 -2.03 -25.97 21.19
C SER A 344 -1.30 -27.31 21.33
N GLY A 345 -0.33 -27.42 22.27
CA GLY A 345 0.49 -28.62 22.46
C GLY A 345 1.49 -28.87 21.32
N ALA A 346 1.79 -27.84 20.57
CA ALA A 346 2.75 -27.86 19.48
C ALA A 346 4.14 -27.43 19.98
N PHE A 347 5.19 -28.05 19.44
CA PHE A 347 6.56 -27.72 19.81
C PHE A 347 7.49 -27.80 18.60
N LEU A 348 8.58 -27.04 18.64
CA LEU A 348 9.64 -27.15 17.64
C LEU A 348 10.63 -28.26 18.06
N PRO A 349 11.03 -29.16 17.14
CA PRO A 349 12.00 -30.19 17.45
C PRO A 349 13.31 -29.59 18.00
N GLY A 350 13.75 -30.08 19.16
CA GLY A 350 14.99 -29.64 19.81
C GLY A 350 14.94 -28.33 20.57
N ILE A 351 13.77 -27.65 20.67
CA ILE A 351 13.61 -26.38 21.35
C ILE A 351 12.52 -26.49 22.42
N ARG A 352 12.79 -25.99 23.62
CA ARG A 352 11.78 -26.00 24.71
C ARG A 352 10.61 -25.06 24.36
N PRO A 353 9.35 -25.49 24.55
CA PRO A 353 8.18 -24.66 24.36
C PRO A 353 8.19 -23.43 25.30
N GLY A 354 7.79 -22.26 24.81
CA GLY A 354 7.74 -21.00 25.54
C GLY A 354 8.84 -20.01 25.11
N ASP A 355 9.53 -19.38 26.06
CA ASP A 355 10.49 -18.29 25.79
C ASP A 355 11.63 -18.66 24.83
N GLN A 356 12.13 -19.90 24.88
CA GLN A 356 13.16 -20.34 23.97
C GLN A 356 12.64 -20.45 22.52
N THR A 357 11.40 -20.90 22.34
CA THR A 357 10.73 -20.90 21.05
C THR A 357 10.53 -19.47 20.55
N ALA A 358 10.12 -18.54 21.41
CA ALA A 358 9.98 -17.13 21.06
C ALA A 358 11.30 -16.52 20.57
N LYS A 359 12.39 -16.71 21.31
CA LYS A 359 13.74 -16.24 20.92
C LYS A 359 14.24 -16.85 19.61
N TYR A 360 13.95 -18.11 19.36
CA TYR A 360 14.33 -18.77 18.11
C TYR A 360 13.57 -18.19 16.91
N VAL A 361 12.25 -18.02 17.04
CA VAL A 361 11.39 -17.43 16.00
C VAL A 361 11.80 -15.99 15.75
N GLU A 362 12.06 -15.21 16.80
CA GLU A 362 12.56 -13.83 16.71
C GLU A 362 13.87 -13.73 15.93
N LYS A 363 14.85 -14.60 16.23
CA LYS A 363 16.13 -14.64 15.51
C LYS A 363 15.95 -14.94 14.03
N ILE A 364 15.06 -15.86 13.67
CA ILE A 364 14.75 -16.15 12.26
C ILE A 364 14.08 -14.95 11.62
N MET A 365 13.09 -14.36 12.29
CA MET A 365 12.35 -13.20 11.80
C MET A 365 13.28 -12.02 11.51
N LEU A 366 14.20 -11.67 12.42
CA LEU A 366 15.17 -10.60 12.22
C LEU A 366 16.06 -10.84 10.98
N ARG A 367 16.50 -12.09 10.76
CA ARG A 367 17.28 -12.43 9.57
C ARG A 367 16.46 -12.32 8.28
N LEU A 368 15.21 -12.79 8.29
CA LEU A 368 14.32 -12.68 7.14
C LEU A 368 14.00 -11.21 6.84
N THR A 369 13.75 -10.41 7.87
CA THR A 369 13.48 -8.97 7.72
C THR A 369 14.70 -8.24 7.13
N LEU A 370 15.92 -8.58 7.55
CA LEU A 370 17.13 -8.00 6.96
C LEU A 370 17.23 -8.30 5.46
N VAL A 371 17.08 -9.58 5.08
CA VAL A 371 17.11 -10.00 3.67
C VAL A 371 15.99 -9.32 2.87
N GLY A 372 14.77 -9.26 3.45
CA GLY A 372 13.64 -8.56 2.87
C GLY A 372 13.89 -7.05 2.68
N ALA A 373 14.50 -6.38 3.69
CA ALA A 373 14.82 -4.96 3.60
C ALA A 373 15.85 -4.66 2.52
N VAL A 374 16.90 -5.48 2.40
CA VAL A 374 17.90 -5.36 1.32
C VAL A 374 17.24 -5.54 -0.05
N TYR A 375 16.41 -6.57 -0.18
CA TYR A 375 15.68 -6.82 -1.42
C TYR A 375 14.77 -5.65 -1.81
N ILE A 376 13.96 -5.14 -0.87
CA ILE A 376 13.06 -4.00 -1.12
C ILE A 376 13.86 -2.76 -1.49
N ALA A 377 14.94 -2.46 -0.76
CA ALA A 377 15.81 -1.32 -1.05
C ALA A 377 16.40 -1.42 -2.46
N LEU A 378 16.91 -2.59 -2.86
CA LEU A 378 17.43 -2.80 -4.22
C LEU A 378 16.36 -2.57 -5.30
N VAL A 379 15.18 -3.16 -5.13
CA VAL A 379 14.08 -3.00 -6.10
C VAL A 379 13.60 -1.56 -6.18
N CYS A 380 13.51 -0.85 -5.06
CA CYS A 380 13.05 0.54 -5.04
C CYS A 380 14.09 1.54 -5.57
N LEU A 381 15.39 1.29 -5.34
CA LEU A 381 16.46 2.19 -5.76
C LEU A 381 16.90 1.96 -7.21
N LEU A 382 16.68 0.76 -7.77
CA LEU A 382 17.11 0.44 -9.13
C LEU A 382 16.57 1.40 -10.18
N PRO A 383 15.27 1.75 -10.22
CA PRO A 383 14.77 2.74 -11.18
C PRO A 383 15.28 4.16 -10.94
N GLU A 384 15.58 4.56 -9.72
CA GLU A 384 16.20 5.85 -9.43
C GLU A 384 17.56 5.97 -10.11
N PHE A 385 18.36 4.90 -10.09
CA PHE A 385 19.62 4.84 -10.83
C PHE A 385 19.42 4.95 -12.34
N LEU A 386 18.37 4.35 -12.89
CA LEU A 386 18.06 4.41 -14.32
C LEU A 386 17.63 5.81 -14.76
N VAL A 387 16.82 6.50 -13.94
CA VAL A 387 16.41 7.88 -14.20
C VAL A 387 17.62 8.81 -14.20
N VAL A 388 18.51 8.69 -13.22
CA VAL A 388 19.68 9.56 -13.08
C VAL A 388 20.70 9.34 -14.23
N LYS A 389 20.94 8.07 -14.64
CA LYS A 389 21.95 7.77 -15.66
C LYS A 389 21.47 7.94 -17.11
N TRP A 390 20.22 7.62 -17.40
CA TRP A 390 19.71 7.56 -18.77
C TRP A 390 18.55 8.50 -19.06
N ASN A 391 18.19 9.39 -18.12
CA ASN A 391 17.04 10.32 -18.24
C ASN A 391 15.76 9.62 -18.78
N VAL A 392 15.59 8.36 -18.41
CA VAL A 392 14.42 7.59 -18.82
C VAL A 392 13.22 8.25 -18.16
N PRO A 393 12.16 8.62 -18.90
CA PRO A 393 10.94 9.16 -18.33
C PRO A 393 10.17 8.03 -17.62
N PHE A 394 10.79 7.42 -16.62
CA PHE A 394 10.22 6.33 -15.90
C PHE A 394 9.19 6.86 -14.89
N TYR A 395 7.94 6.74 -15.24
CA TYR A 395 6.83 6.77 -14.30
C TYR A 395 6.81 5.53 -13.37
N PHE A 396 7.72 4.57 -13.61
CA PHE A 396 7.88 3.37 -12.83
C PHE A 396 9.02 3.53 -11.81
N GLY A 397 8.80 4.34 -10.78
CA GLY A 397 9.63 4.23 -9.59
C GLY A 397 9.56 2.78 -9.05
N GLY A 398 10.64 2.30 -8.43
CA GLY A 398 10.69 0.93 -7.90
C GLY A 398 9.55 0.61 -6.95
N THR A 399 9.07 1.62 -6.19
CA THR A 399 7.89 1.52 -5.35
C THR A 399 6.63 1.19 -6.13
N SER A 400 6.41 1.82 -7.28
CA SER A 400 5.18 1.59 -8.06
C SER A 400 5.12 0.20 -8.65
N LEU A 401 6.24 -0.31 -9.18
CA LEU A 401 6.33 -1.67 -9.70
C LEU A 401 6.14 -2.70 -8.58
N LEU A 402 6.78 -2.49 -7.43
CA LEU A 402 6.64 -3.35 -6.27
C LEU A 402 5.20 -3.38 -5.76
N ILE A 403 4.55 -2.22 -5.61
CA ILE A 403 3.14 -2.12 -5.20
C ILE A 403 2.25 -2.85 -6.20
N LEU A 404 2.46 -2.64 -7.50
CA LEU A 404 1.66 -3.26 -8.54
C LEU A 404 1.73 -4.79 -8.49
N VAL A 405 2.92 -5.35 -8.35
CA VAL A 405 3.12 -6.80 -8.31
C VAL A 405 2.58 -7.39 -7.00
N VAL A 406 2.95 -6.82 -5.85
CA VAL A 406 2.59 -7.42 -4.55
C VAL A 406 1.10 -7.28 -4.25
N VAL A 407 0.48 -6.14 -4.57
CA VAL A 407 -0.97 -5.98 -4.39
C VAL A 407 -1.74 -6.94 -5.29
N THR A 408 -1.28 -7.16 -6.54
CA THR A 408 -1.87 -8.17 -7.42
C THR A 408 -1.74 -9.58 -6.83
N MET A 409 -0.57 -9.92 -6.30
CA MET A 409 -0.33 -11.23 -5.67
C MET A 409 -1.18 -11.43 -4.42
N ASP A 410 -1.27 -10.44 -3.55
CA ASP A 410 -2.10 -10.50 -2.34
C ASP A 410 -3.59 -10.61 -2.70
N PHE A 411 -4.04 -9.89 -3.72
CA PHE A 411 -5.39 -10.00 -4.25
C PHE A 411 -5.67 -11.41 -4.79
N MET A 412 -4.77 -11.96 -5.60
CA MET A 412 -4.91 -13.34 -6.13
C MET A 412 -4.90 -14.38 -5.01
N ALA A 413 -4.04 -14.22 -4.00
CA ALA A 413 -4.00 -15.13 -2.85
C ALA A 413 -5.32 -15.11 -2.06
N GLN A 414 -5.94 -13.93 -1.89
CA GLN A 414 -7.24 -13.81 -1.21
C GLN A 414 -8.37 -14.44 -2.04
N VAL A 415 -8.39 -14.22 -3.36
CA VAL A 415 -9.35 -14.88 -4.25
C VAL A 415 -9.21 -16.39 -4.17
N GLN A 416 -7.98 -16.93 -4.20
CA GLN A 416 -7.73 -18.37 -4.08
C GLN A 416 -8.17 -18.93 -2.73
N SER A 417 -7.87 -18.22 -1.63
CA SER A 417 -8.31 -18.60 -0.29
C SER A 417 -9.84 -18.69 -0.20
N TYR A 418 -10.52 -17.69 -0.78
CA TYR A 418 -11.99 -17.66 -0.82
C TYR A 418 -12.57 -18.81 -1.64
N LEU A 419 -11.99 -19.11 -2.78
CA LEU A 419 -12.39 -20.25 -3.62
C LEU A 419 -12.19 -21.59 -2.91
N MET A 420 -11.07 -21.78 -2.22
CA MET A 420 -10.78 -23.00 -1.46
C MET A 420 -11.75 -23.20 -0.31
N THR A 421 -12.05 -22.15 0.45
CA THR A 421 -13.04 -22.24 1.55
C THR A 421 -14.41 -22.70 1.04
N HIS A 422 -14.84 -22.15 -0.08
CA HIS A 422 -16.12 -22.54 -0.70
C HIS A 422 -16.14 -23.98 -1.25
N GLN A 423 -15.02 -24.48 -1.77
CA GLN A 423 -14.89 -25.87 -2.19
C GLN A 423 -14.98 -26.84 -1.01
N TYR A 424 -14.35 -26.48 0.13
CA TYR A 424 -14.41 -27.27 1.37
C TYR A 424 -15.84 -27.36 1.94
N GLU A 425 -16.57 -26.25 1.99
CA GLU A 425 -17.98 -26.25 2.43
C GLU A 425 -18.86 -27.15 1.56
N ASN A 426 -18.65 -27.14 0.25
CA ASN A 426 -19.40 -28.00 -0.67
C ASN A 426 -19.07 -29.52 -0.47
N LEU A 427 -17.82 -29.86 -0.15
CA LEU A 427 -17.42 -31.22 0.18
C LEU A 427 -18.02 -31.65 1.50
N LEU A 428 -18.04 -30.80 2.53
CA LEU A 428 -18.68 -31.12 3.82
C LEU A 428 -20.19 -31.29 3.68
N LYS A 429 -20.88 -30.47 2.91
CA LYS A 429 -22.31 -30.64 2.61
C LYS A 429 -22.59 -31.97 1.90
N LYS A 430 -21.77 -32.35 0.91
CA LYS A 430 -21.89 -33.63 0.24
C LYS A 430 -21.60 -34.81 1.16
N ALA A 431 -20.66 -34.71 2.05
CA ALA A 431 -20.31 -35.78 3.02
C ALA A 431 -21.45 -35.98 4.04
N ASN A 432 -22.03 -34.88 4.58
CA ASN A 432 -23.16 -34.96 5.50
C ASN A 432 -24.45 -35.49 4.84
N PHE A 433 -24.69 -35.22 3.56
CA PHE A 433 -25.81 -35.79 2.80
C PHE A 433 -25.64 -37.30 2.65
N LYS A 434 -24.42 -37.82 2.46
CA LYS A 434 -24.17 -39.28 2.39
C LYS A 434 -24.32 -39.96 3.75
N ALA A 435 -23.97 -39.31 4.85
CA ALA A 435 -24.13 -39.84 6.19
C ALA A 435 -25.62 -39.91 6.65
N GLY A 436 -26.49 -39.06 6.07
CA GLY A 436 -27.96 -39.08 6.36
C GLY A 436 -28.77 -40.10 5.60
N ILE A 437 -28.21 -40.71 4.54
CA ILE A 437 -28.90 -41.73 3.71
C ILE A 437 -28.58 -43.16 4.20
N THR A 438 -27.58 -43.33 5.09
CA THR A 438 -27.15 -44.61 5.65
C THR A 438 -27.63 -44.84 7.10
N ARG A 439 -28.70 -44.17 7.54
CA ARG A 439 -29.42 -44.49 8.77
C ARG A 439 -30.84 -44.93 8.49
#